data_20f3bb87aebc3b81a488e06974bc73f6
#
_entry.id   20f3bb87aebc3b81a488e06974bc73f6
#
_cell.length_a   1.000
_cell.length_b   1.000
_cell.length_c   1.000
_cell.angle_alpha   90.00
_cell.angle_beta   90.00
_cell.angle_gamma   90.00
#
_symmetry.space_group_name_H-M   'P 1'
#
loop_
_entity.id
_entity.type
_entity.pdbx_description
1 polymer ?
#
loop_
_entity_poly.entity_id
_entity_poly.type
_entity_poly.pdbx_seq_one_letter_code
_entity_poly.pdbx_strand_id
1 'polypeptide(L)'
;MWRSSVVALATLLAVAASPVTAQRGPRVRIVTDSGAIVVQLAPDKAPVTVANFLRYVDEHRYDGGSFYRAVTLQNQLPAAQQPQIEVIQGGIDNDSSKRLPAILHETNDRSGIRHVDGVISMARSTPGSASSEFFFVINDQPALDFGGKRNPDGQGFAAFGRVVSGKDVIRRIQRMPSGDRPPQRMLTPVRIVSVSRLP
;
A
#
# COMPACT_ATOMS: atom_id res chain seq x y z
N MET A 1 26.28 -43.49 64.93
CA MET A 1 25.22 -42.69 64.39
C MET A 1 25.78 -41.99 63.17
N TRP A 2 25.50 -42.51 61.97
CA TRP A 2 25.97 -41.93 60.71
C TRP A 2 24.80 -41.17 60.03
N ARG A 3 24.96 -39.89 59.79
CA ARG A 3 23.99 -39.07 59.03
C ARG A 3 24.45 -38.97 57.58
N SER A 4 23.73 -39.62 56.73
CA SER A 4 23.93 -39.49 55.25
C SER A 4 23.24 -38.24 54.78
N SER A 5 24.00 -37.27 54.25
CA SER A 5 23.47 -36.09 53.59
C SER A 5 23.26 -36.41 52.12
N VAL A 6 22.01 -36.36 51.64
CA VAL A 6 21.66 -36.46 50.22
C VAL A 6 21.70 -35.06 49.63
N VAL A 7 22.64 -34.83 48.71
CA VAL A 7 22.72 -33.59 47.91
C VAL A 7 21.84 -33.79 46.66
N ALA A 8 20.73 -33.08 46.60
CA ALA A 8 19.88 -33.04 45.40
C ALA A 8 20.45 -32.04 44.37
N LEU A 9 20.91 -32.54 43.25
CA LEU A 9 21.37 -31.73 42.12
C LEU A 9 20.18 -31.31 41.31
N ALA A 10 19.77 -30.04 41.38
CA ALA A 10 18.71 -29.45 40.54
C ALA A 10 19.29 -29.02 39.20
N THR A 11 18.99 -29.76 38.16
CA THR A 11 19.34 -29.40 36.76
C THR A 11 18.38 -28.34 36.24
N LEU A 12 18.83 -27.10 36.11
CA LEU A 12 18.07 -26.03 35.43
C LEU A 12 18.14 -26.27 33.92
N LEU A 13 17.03 -26.68 33.30
CA LEU A 13 16.87 -26.62 31.81
C LEU A 13 16.63 -25.17 31.39
N ALA A 14 17.65 -24.56 30.81
CA ALA A 14 17.51 -23.27 30.13
C ALA A 14 16.80 -23.50 28.78
N VAL A 15 15.52 -23.14 28.71
CA VAL A 15 14.77 -23.07 27.44
C VAL A 15 15.27 -21.84 26.65
N ALA A 16 16.11 -22.07 25.64
CA ALA A 16 16.54 -21.03 24.72
C ALA A 16 15.35 -20.60 23.84
N ALA A 17 14.76 -19.46 24.16
CA ALA A 17 13.76 -18.85 23.30
C ALA A 17 14.47 -18.37 22.00
N SER A 18 14.26 -19.07 20.87
CA SER A 18 14.71 -18.61 19.57
C SER A 18 14.04 -17.27 19.26
N PRO A 19 14.79 -16.25 18.79
CA PRO A 19 14.17 -14.99 18.39
C PRO A 19 13.23 -15.28 17.21
N VAL A 20 11.95 -15.03 17.39
CA VAL A 20 10.98 -14.99 16.30
C VAL A 20 11.36 -13.80 15.42
N THR A 21 12.12 -14.07 14.36
CA THR A 21 12.39 -13.08 13.32
C THR A 21 11.05 -12.77 12.68
N ALA A 22 10.45 -11.61 13.00
CA ALA A 22 9.23 -11.14 12.34
C ALA A 22 9.47 -11.18 10.84
N GLN A 23 8.84 -12.13 10.15
CA GLN A 23 9.02 -12.35 8.73
C GLN A 23 8.53 -11.09 8.01
N ARG A 24 9.47 -10.31 7.49
CA ARG A 24 9.13 -9.14 6.69
C ARG A 24 8.36 -9.64 5.47
N GLY A 25 7.15 -9.14 5.25
CA GLY A 25 6.33 -9.55 4.11
C GLY A 25 7.04 -9.37 2.76
N PRO A 26 6.49 -9.85 1.66
CA PRO A 26 7.12 -9.82 0.34
C PRO A 26 7.41 -8.40 -0.12
N ARG A 27 8.49 -8.21 -0.89
CA ARG A 27 8.81 -6.97 -1.57
C ARG A 27 8.46 -7.05 -3.05
N VAL A 28 8.00 -5.94 -3.58
CA VAL A 28 7.67 -5.78 -5.00
C VAL A 28 8.39 -4.57 -5.55
N ARG A 29 8.99 -4.72 -6.73
CA ARG A 29 9.58 -3.62 -7.50
C ARG A 29 8.61 -3.20 -8.61
N ILE A 30 8.29 -1.92 -8.68
CA ILE A 30 7.54 -1.27 -9.74
C ILE A 30 8.53 -0.45 -10.55
N VAL A 31 8.81 -0.84 -11.79
CA VAL A 31 9.67 -0.11 -12.72
C VAL A 31 8.81 0.80 -13.57
N THR A 32 9.14 2.08 -13.62
CA THR A 32 8.43 3.10 -14.40
C THR A 32 9.39 3.88 -15.29
N ASP A 33 8.85 4.61 -16.26
CA ASP A 33 9.66 5.54 -17.08
C ASP A 33 10.31 6.67 -16.25
N SER A 34 9.82 6.90 -15.02
CA SER A 34 10.37 7.90 -14.09
C SER A 34 11.33 7.32 -13.05
N GLY A 35 11.55 5.99 -13.05
CA GLY A 35 12.41 5.30 -12.08
C GLY A 35 11.70 4.14 -11.38
N ALA A 36 12.41 3.48 -10.48
CA ALA A 36 11.92 2.32 -9.76
C ALA A 36 11.41 2.67 -8.34
N ILE A 37 10.33 2.02 -7.94
CA ILE A 37 9.75 2.10 -6.61
C ILE A 37 9.75 0.70 -6.01
N VAL A 38 10.21 0.55 -4.76
CA VAL A 38 10.17 -0.75 -4.05
C VAL A 38 9.21 -0.64 -2.88
N VAL A 39 8.28 -1.57 -2.80
CA VAL A 39 7.24 -1.65 -1.79
C VAL A 39 7.43 -2.89 -0.92
N GLN A 40 7.33 -2.73 0.39
CA GLN A 40 7.20 -3.81 1.36
C GLN A 40 5.71 -4.02 1.63
N LEU A 41 5.18 -5.20 1.34
CA LEU A 41 3.78 -5.55 1.60
C LEU A 41 3.59 -6.11 3.02
N ALA A 42 2.36 -6.05 3.53
CA ALA A 42 1.99 -6.48 4.88
C ALA A 42 0.85 -7.52 4.85
N PRO A 43 1.13 -8.77 4.42
CA PRO A 43 0.10 -9.81 4.26
C PRO A 43 -0.53 -10.26 5.60
N ASP A 44 0.17 -10.11 6.71
CA ASP A 44 -0.34 -10.35 8.06
C ASP A 44 -1.40 -9.34 8.51
N LYS A 45 -1.42 -8.16 7.90
CA LYS A 45 -2.31 -7.03 8.23
C LYS A 45 -3.44 -6.83 7.23
N ALA A 46 -3.18 -7.10 5.95
CA ALA A 46 -4.13 -6.93 4.86
C ALA A 46 -4.03 -8.12 3.88
N PRO A 47 -4.38 -9.35 4.33
CA PRO A 47 -4.16 -10.57 3.56
C PRO A 47 -4.90 -10.61 2.23
N VAL A 48 -6.17 -10.18 2.18
CA VAL A 48 -6.98 -10.18 0.96
C VAL A 48 -6.44 -9.18 -0.05
N THR A 49 -6.10 -7.98 0.40
CA THR A 49 -5.57 -6.90 -0.44
C THR A 49 -4.19 -7.26 -0.98
N VAL A 50 -3.30 -7.79 -0.14
CA VAL A 50 -1.96 -8.24 -0.57
C VAL A 50 -2.06 -9.40 -1.55
N ALA A 51 -2.90 -10.40 -1.30
CA ALA A 51 -3.09 -11.53 -2.21
C ALA A 51 -3.59 -11.06 -3.59
N ASN A 52 -4.57 -10.15 -3.62
CA ASN A 52 -5.06 -9.54 -4.85
C ASN A 52 -3.95 -8.79 -5.61
N PHE A 53 -3.22 -7.91 -4.93
CA PHE A 53 -2.13 -7.13 -5.54
C PHE A 53 -1.04 -8.06 -6.10
N LEU A 54 -0.64 -9.08 -5.35
CA LEU A 54 0.36 -10.06 -5.80
C LEU A 54 -0.13 -10.89 -6.99
N ARG A 55 -1.42 -11.19 -7.08
CA ARG A 55 -1.98 -11.85 -8.26
C ARG A 55 -1.82 -10.98 -9.52
N TYR A 56 -2.07 -9.67 -9.44
CA TYR A 56 -1.78 -8.75 -10.56
C TYR A 56 -0.29 -8.73 -10.93
N VAL A 57 0.60 -8.81 -9.93
CA VAL A 57 2.05 -8.86 -10.14
C VAL A 57 2.46 -10.16 -10.82
N ASP A 58 2.04 -11.31 -10.29
CA ASP A 58 2.44 -12.63 -10.76
C ASP A 58 1.89 -12.96 -12.15
N GLU A 59 0.70 -12.44 -12.49
CA GLU A 59 0.07 -12.56 -13.80
C GLU A 59 0.48 -11.42 -14.76
N HIS A 60 1.48 -10.58 -14.41
CA HIS A 60 1.97 -9.46 -15.23
C HIS A 60 0.90 -8.47 -15.69
N ARG A 61 -0.21 -8.35 -14.94
CA ARG A 61 -1.36 -7.51 -15.32
C ARG A 61 -1.07 -6.01 -15.19
N TYR A 62 -0.13 -5.61 -14.34
CA TYR A 62 0.30 -4.22 -14.23
C TYR A 62 1.27 -3.77 -15.33
N ASP A 63 1.87 -4.70 -16.06
CA ASP A 63 2.83 -4.37 -17.10
C ASP A 63 2.13 -3.62 -18.25
N GLY A 64 2.70 -2.47 -18.62
CA GLY A 64 2.09 -1.54 -19.57
C GLY A 64 0.97 -0.66 -19.02
N GLY A 65 0.59 -0.80 -17.75
CA GLY A 65 -0.27 0.14 -17.05
C GLY A 65 0.40 1.49 -16.82
N SER A 66 -0.21 2.37 -16.02
CA SER A 66 0.36 3.69 -15.79
C SER A 66 -0.01 4.31 -14.45
N PHE A 67 0.78 5.27 -13.99
CA PHE A 67 0.34 6.31 -13.07
C PHE A 67 -0.30 7.42 -13.91
N TYR A 68 -1.60 7.58 -13.78
CA TYR A 68 -2.40 8.47 -14.63
C TYR A 68 -3.04 9.64 -13.89
N ARG A 69 -2.99 9.62 -12.54
CA ARG A 69 -3.61 10.66 -11.71
C ARG A 69 -2.64 11.12 -10.64
N ALA A 70 -2.44 12.44 -10.57
CA ALA A 70 -1.65 13.11 -9.55
C ALA A 70 -2.54 14.11 -8.79
N VAL A 71 -2.67 13.93 -7.48
CA VAL A 71 -3.45 14.81 -6.61
C VAL A 71 -2.48 15.64 -5.78
N THR A 72 -2.60 16.97 -5.91
CA THR A 72 -1.83 17.96 -5.18
C THR A 72 -2.78 18.92 -4.46
N LEU A 73 -2.27 19.71 -3.52
CA LEU A 73 -3.10 20.71 -2.84
C LEU A 73 -3.69 21.77 -3.81
N GLN A 74 -3.07 21.97 -4.97
CA GLN A 74 -3.44 23.00 -5.93
C GLN A 74 -4.52 22.55 -6.94
N ASN A 75 -4.69 21.24 -7.17
CA ASN A 75 -5.57 20.72 -8.23
C ASN A 75 -6.83 20.00 -7.70
N GLN A 76 -7.30 20.37 -6.52
CA GLN A 76 -8.53 19.83 -5.93
C GLN A 76 -9.39 20.95 -5.33
N LEU A 77 -10.60 20.59 -4.91
CA LEU A 77 -11.52 21.54 -4.26
C LEU A 77 -10.89 22.12 -2.99
N PRO A 78 -11.25 23.36 -2.60
CA PRO A 78 -10.81 23.94 -1.34
C PRO A 78 -11.11 23.06 -0.14
N ALA A 79 -10.24 23.07 0.87
CA ALA A 79 -10.37 22.26 2.09
C ALA A 79 -11.71 22.45 2.82
N ALA A 80 -12.35 23.61 2.68
CA ALA A 80 -13.68 23.88 3.24
C ALA A 80 -14.80 23.04 2.61
N GLN A 81 -14.60 22.56 1.36
CA GLN A 81 -15.58 21.75 0.64
C GLN A 81 -15.29 20.24 0.74
N GLN A 82 -14.01 19.87 0.76
CA GLN A 82 -13.58 18.49 0.89
C GLN A 82 -12.18 18.43 1.50
N PRO A 83 -11.90 17.48 2.43
CA PRO A 83 -10.54 17.27 2.93
C PRO A 83 -9.56 17.04 1.79
N GLN A 84 -8.52 17.87 1.73
CA GLN A 84 -7.48 17.75 0.72
C GLN A 84 -6.56 16.59 1.02
N ILE A 85 -6.04 15.95 -0.03
CA ILE A 85 -5.11 14.83 0.05
C ILE A 85 -3.98 15.00 -0.95
N GLU A 86 -2.88 14.29 -0.76
CA GLU A 86 -1.78 14.24 -1.72
C GLU A 86 -1.45 12.79 -2.04
N VAL A 87 -1.69 12.37 -3.27
CA VAL A 87 -1.45 11.01 -3.74
C VAL A 87 -1.05 10.99 -5.22
N ILE A 88 -0.38 9.91 -5.66
CA ILE A 88 -0.39 9.48 -7.05
C ILE A 88 -1.15 8.16 -7.15
N GLN A 89 -1.97 8.01 -8.18
CA GLN A 89 -2.77 6.83 -8.43
C GLN A 89 -2.42 6.22 -9.78
N GLY A 90 -2.34 4.89 -9.81
CA GLY A 90 -2.05 4.11 -11.00
C GLY A 90 -2.61 2.69 -10.89
N GLY A 91 -2.34 1.91 -11.93
CA GLY A 91 -2.79 0.54 -12.06
C GLY A 91 -2.84 0.11 -13.52
N ILE A 92 -3.90 -0.59 -13.91
CA ILE A 92 -4.09 -1.05 -15.29
C ILE A 92 -4.62 0.04 -16.26
N ASP A 93 -4.84 1.26 -15.77
CA ASP A 93 -5.32 2.43 -16.53
C ASP A 93 -6.58 2.14 -17.39
N ASN A 94 -7.60 1.55 -16.75
CA ASN A 94 -8.89 1.19 -17.36
C ASN A 94 -8.85 0.04 -18.40
N ASP A 95 -7.75 -0.68 -18.56
CA ASP A 95 -7.73 -1.88 -19.37
C ASP A 95 -8.57 -2.99 -18.73
N SER A 96 -9.86 -3.06 -19.12
CA SER A 96 -10.83 -3.99 -18.55
C SER A 96 -10.43 -5.46 -18.78
N SER A 97 -9.64 -5.78 -19.81
CA SER A 97 -9.17 -7.14 -20.11
C SER A 97 -8.23 -7.68 -19.03
N LYS A 98 -7.54 -6.79 -18.32
CA LYS A 98 -6.62 -7.12 -17.22
C LYS A 98 -7.29 -7.14 -15.85
N ARG A 99 -8.57 -6.72 -15.74
CA ARG A 99 -9.23 -6.55 -14.45
C ARG A 99 -9.66 -7.88 -13.85
N LEU A 100 -9.30 -8.10 -12.59
CA LEU A 100 -9.81 -9.20 -11.76
C LEU A 100 -11.08 -8.75 -11.01
N PRO A 101 -11.87 -9.69 -10.45
CA PRO A 101 -13.01 -9.35 -9.59
C PRO A 101 -12.62 -8.43 -8.44
N ALA A 102 -13.59 -7.63 -7.99
CA ALA A 102 -13.42 -6.78 -6.82
C ALA A 102 -13.24 -7.62 -5.55
N ILE A 103 -12.55 -7.04 -4.56
CA ILE A 103 -12.20 -7.70 -3.31
C ILE A 103 -12.92 -7.08 -2.11
N LEU A 104 -13.01 -7.86 -1.03
CA LEU A 104 -13.48 -7.36 0.26
C LEU A 104 -12.62 -6.19 0.73
N HIS A 105 -13.28 -5.20 1.35
CA HIS A 105 -12.62 -4.02 1.88
C HIS A 105 -11.98 -4.32 3.24
N GLU A 106 -10.66 -4.22 3.31
CA GLU A 106 -9.87 -4.34 4.56
C GLU A 106 -9.58 -2.93 5.07
N THR A 107 -10.40 -2.46 5.98
CA THR A 107 -10.29 -1.12 6.55
C THR A 107 -9.04 -0.97 7.41
N ASN A 108 -8.47 0.23 7.43
CA ASN A 108 -7.20 0.46 8.11
C ASN A 108 -7.29 0.49 9.66
N ASP A 109 -8.49 0.62 10.24
CA ASP A 109 -8.71 0.40 11.68
C ASP A 109 -8.46 -1.06 12.09
N ARG A 110 -8.74 -2.02 11.19
CA ARG A 110 -8.46 -3.45 11.38
C ARG A 110 -7.00 -3.80 11.06
N SER A 111 -6.46 -3.31 9.95
CA SER A 111 -5.07 -3.58 9.58
C SER A 111 -4.04 -2.82 10.45
N GLY A 112 -4.45 -1.72 11.08
CA GLY A 112 -3.55 -0.82 11.83
C GLY A 112 -2.57 -0.05 10.95
N ILE A 113 -2.72 -0.05 9.61
CA ILE A 113 -1.85 0.67 8.69
C ILE A 113 -2.48 2.03 8.38
N ARG A 114 -2.03 3.09 9.06
CA ARG A 114 -2.47 4.46 8.80
C ARG A 114 -1.91 5.00 7.49
N HIS A 115 -2.64 5.93 6.84
CA HIS A 115 -2.21 6.57 5.60
C HIS A 115 -1.17 7.67 5.85
N VAL A 116 0.04 7.24 6.23
CA VAL A 116 1.21 8.11 6.39
C VAL A 116 2.06 8.11 5.12
N ASP A 117 3.04 9.04 5.03
CA ASP A 117 3.91 9.20 3.86
C ASP A 117 4.56 7.90 3.39
N GLY A 118 4.34 7.56 2.13
CA GLY A 118 4.87 6.37 1.46
C GLY A 118 4.03 5.10 1.64
N VAL A 119 2.85 5.16 2.24
CA VAL A 119 1.93 4.02 2.29
C VAL A 119 1.34 3.76 0.90
N ILE A 120 1.18 2.49 0.54
CA ILE A 120 0.41 2.04 -0.64
C ILE A 120 -0.97 1.56 -0.18
N SER A 121 -2.01 1.97 -0.91
CA SER A 121 -3.41 1.67 -0.59
C SER A 121 -4.22 1.43 -1.86
N MET A 122 -5.31 0.64 -1.78
CA MET A 122 -6.19 0.36 -2.92
C MET A 122 -7.14 1.52 -3.17
N ALA A 123 -7.24 1.93 -4.43
CA ALA A 123 -8.29 2.85 -4.85
C ALA A 123 -9.64 2.12 -4.97
N ARG A 124 -10.72 2.83 -4.66
CA ARG A 124 -12.09 2.34 -4.73
C ARG A 124 -13.10 3.46 -5.00
N SER A 125 -14.25 3.12 -5.52
CA SER A 125 -15.42 4.01 -5.55
C SER A 125 -16.31 3.81 -4.30
N THR A 126 -16.72 2.57 -4.02
CA THR A 126 -17.50 2.18 -2.83
C THR A 126 -16.76 1.08 -2.05
N PRO A 127 -17.06 0.84 -0.77
CA PRO A 127 -16.51 -0.30 -0.04
C PRO A 127 -16.76 -1.62 -0.79
N GLY A 128 -15.70 -2.43 -0.95
CA GLY A 128 -15.77 -3.69 -1.70
C GLY A 128 -15.68 -3.55 -3.22
N SER A 129 -15.39 -2.36 -3.78
CA SER A 129 -15.20 -2.17 -5.23
C SER A 129 -13.73 -2.13 -5.67
N ALA A 130 -12.78 -2.24 -4.75
CA ALA A 130 -11.35 -2.25 -5.08
C ALA A 130 -10.99 -3.49 -5.90
N SER A 131 -10.14 -3.34 -6.92
CA SER A 131 -9.63 -4.46 -7.74
C SER A 131 -8.19 -4.23 -8.20
N SER A 132 -7.95 -3.32 -9.13
CA SER A 132 -6.68 -3.13 -9.83
C SER A 132 -5.95 -1.84 -9.48
N GLU A 133 -6.69 -0.77 -9.17
CA GLU A 133 -6.10 0.54 -9.01
C GLU A 133 -5.58 0.75 -7.60
N PHE A 134 -4.38 1.31 -7.48
CA PHE A 134 -3.73 1.62 -6.21
C PHE A 134 -3.19 3.05 -6.21
N PHE A 135 -2.87 3.56 -5.03
CA PHE A 135 -2.24 4.86 -4.90
C PHE A 135 -1.13 4.85 -3.85
N PHE A 136 -0.19 5.75 -4.01
CA PHE A 136 0.82 6.07 -3.00
C PHE A 136 0.46 7.35 -2.27
N VAL A 137 0.55 7.30 -0.96
CA VAL A 137 0.34 8.45 -0.07
C VAL A 137 1.59 9.32 -0.04
N ILE A 138 1.39 10.62 -0.17
CA ILE A 138 2.43 11.65 -0.05
C ILE A 138 2.07 12.52 1.13
N ASN A 139 3.02 12.73 2.04
CA ASN A 139 2.77 13.28 3.36
C ASN A 139 1.71 12.46 4.13
N ASP A 140 1.38 12.86 5.34
CA ASP A 140 0.38 12.14 6.15
C ASP A 140 -1.04 12.56 5.74
N GLN A 141 -1.91 11.57 5.46
CA GLN A 141 -3.25 11.79 4.91
C GLN A 141 -4.33 11.14 5.80
N PRO A 142 -4.57 11.63 7.04
CA PRO A 142 -5.53 11.02 7.95
C PRO A 142 -6.98 11.06 7.43
N ALA A 143 -7.29 11.92 6.47
CA ALA A 143 -8.59 11.95 5.80
C ALA A 143 -8.90 10.67 5.00
N LEU A 144 -7.88 9.86 4.67
CA LEU A 144 -8.01 8.56 3.98
C LEU A 144 -8.22 7.39 4.95
N ASP A 145 -8.01 7.58 6.25
CA ASP A 145 -8.22 6.55 7.27
C ASP A 145 -9.70 6.26 7.51
N PHE A 146 -9.99 5.12 8.16
CA PHE A 146 -11.32 4.81 8.67
C PHE A 146 -11.80 5.93 9.62
N GLY A 147 -13.03 6.37 9.47
CA GLY A 147 -13.55 7.56 10.15
C GLY A 147 -13.09 8.89 9.52
N GLY A 148 -12.18 8.85 8.55
CA GLY A 148 -11.76 10.02 7.79
C GLY A 148 -12.85 10.52 6.84
N LYS A 149 -12.77 11.82 6.48
CA LYS A 149 -13.85 12.50 5.76
C LYS A 149 -13.61 12.63 4.25
N ARG A 150 -12.61 11.92 3.70
CA ARG A 150 -12.35 11.99 2.25
C ARG A 150 -13.49 11.37 1.45
N ASN A 151 -14.06 10.27 1.93
CA ASN A 151 -15.25 9.64 1.36
C ASN A 151 -16.44 9.79 2.34
N PRO A 152 -17.64 10.07 1.84
CA PRO A 152 -18.84 10.24 2.69
C PRO A 152 -19.19 9.00 3.51
N ASP A 153 -18.78 7.79 3.04
CA ASP A 153 -19.03 6.53 3.73
C ASP A 153 -18.17 6.32 5.00
N GLY A 154 -17.15 7.15 5.23
CA GLY A 154 -16.25 7.08 6.38
C GLY A 154 -15.43 5.78 6.49
N GLN A 155 -15.48 4.89 5.49
CA GLN A 155 -14.81 3.57 5.55
C GLN A 155 -13.31 3.64 5.22
N GLY A 156 -12.79 4.81 4.83
CA GLY A 156 -11.39 4.98 4.45
C GLY A 156 -10.99 4.11 3.26
N PHE A 157 -9.70 3.77 3.18
CA PHE A 157 -9.13 2.94 2.11
C PHE A 157 -8.33 1.77 2.69
N ALA A 158 -8.10 0.73 1.87
CA ALA A 158 -7.37 -0.47 2.28
C ALA A 158 -5.86 -0.27 2.07
N ALA A 159 -5.16 0.19 3.11
CA ALA A 159 -3.71 0.28 3.14
C ALA A 159 -3.09 -1.12 3.35
N PHE A 160 -2.08 -1.49 2.55
CA PHE A 160 -1.56 -2.87 2.53
C PHE A 160 -0.04 -3.00 2.45
N GLY A 161 0.69 -1.87 2.52
CA GLY A 161 2.16 -1.87 2.49
C GLY A 161 2.74 -0.47 2.53
N ARG A 162 4.05 -0.39 2.34
CA ARG A 162 4.78 0.87 2.34
C ARG A 162 5.97 0.87 1.38
N VAL A 163 6.32 2.01 0.87
CA VAL A 163 7.52 2.25 0.07
C VAL A 163 8.75 2.13 0.96
N VAL A 164 9.73 1.33 0.52
CA VAL A 164 11.04 1.19 1.16
C VAL A 164 12.16 1.79 0.33
N SER A 165 11.91 2.08 -0.96
CA SER A 165 12.82 2.80 -1.85
C SER A 165 12.03 3.49 -2.96
N GLY A 166 12.47 4.66 -3.45
CA GLY A 166 11.85 5.38 -4.57
C GLY A 166 10.78 6.40 -4.16
N LYS A 167 10.75 6.91 -2.93
CA LYS A 167 9.86 8.01 -2.53
C LYS A 167 10.10 9.28 -3.35
N ASP A 168 11.33 9.53 -3.77
CA ASP A 168 11.68 10.63 -4.67
C ASP A 168 11.04 10.47 -6.07
N VAL A 169 10.95 9.22 -6.57
CA VAL A 169 10.24 8.91 -7.83
C VAL A 169 8.76 9.25 -7.70
N ILE A 170 8.11 8.85 -6.61
CA ILE A 170 6.70 9.15 -6.33
C ILE A 170 6.46 10.66 -6.33
N ARG A 171 7.29 11.42 -5.62
CA ARG A 171 7.19 12.89 -5.58
C ARG A 171 7.47 13.56 -6.93
N ARG A 172 8.36 12.99 -7.74
CA ARG A 172 8.63 13.46 -9.10
C ARG A 172 7.41 13.26 -9.99
N ILE A 173 6.77 12.08 -9.91
CA ILE A 173 5.52 11.78 -10.65
C ILE A 173 4.40 12.73 -10.22
N GLN A 174 4.22 12.99 -8.92
CA GLN A 174 3.17 13.89 -8.43
C GLN A 174 3.28 15.31 -9.00
N ARG A 175 4.52 15.79 -9.21
CA ARG A 175 4.77 17.15 -9.74
C ARG A 175 4.61 17.27 -11.25
N MET A 176 4.34 16.18 -11.97
CA MET A 176 4.09 16.25 -13.42
C MET A 176 2.79 16.99 -13.72
N PRO A 177 2.71 17.68 -14.85
CA PRO A 177 1.52 18.44 -15.22
C PRO A 177 0.26 17.56 -15.29
N SER A 178 -0.83 18.04 -14.69
CA SER A 178 -2.17 17.46 -14.80
C SER A 178 -3.12 18.42 -15.49
N GLY A 179 -4.12 17.87 -16.18
CA GLY A 179 -5.13 18.64 -16.89
C GLY A 179 -6.23 19.13 -15.93
N ASP A 180 -7.01 20.09 -16.45
CA ASP A 180 -8.16 20.65 -15.72
C ASP A 180 -9.42 19.80 -15.89
N ARG A 181 -9.50 18.98 -16.96
CA ARG A 181 -10.68 18.16 -17.29
C ARG A 181 -10.27 16.79 -17.88
N PRO A 182 -10.48 15.68 -17.15
CA PRO A 182 -10.86 15.66 -15.74
C PRO A 182 -9.71 16.18 -14.87
N PRO A 183 -10.04 16.89 -13.78
CA PRO A 183 -9.01 17.40 -12.87
C PRO A 183 -8.17 16.25 -12.32
N GLN A 184 -6.89 16.53 -12.08
CA GLN A 184 -5.92 15.57 -11.53
C GLN A 184 -5.46 14.47 -12.51
N ARG A 185 -6.09 14.30 -13.70
CA ARG A 185 -5.53 13.39 -14.69
C ARG A 185 -4.25 13.99 -15.27
N MET A 186 -3.20 13.20 -15.29
CA MET A 186 -1.89 13.62 -15.82
C MET A 186 -2.00 13.87 -17.33
N LEU A 187 -1.40 14.96 -17.82
CA LEU A 187 -1.32 15.23 -19.27
C LEU A 187 -0.52 14.15 -20.01
N THR A 188 0.53 13.65 -19.34
CA THR A 188 1.33 12.52 -19.81
C THR A 188 1.41 11.48 -18.67
N PRO A 189 0.60 10.41 -18.71
CA PRO A 189 0.70 9.34 -17.75
C PRO A 189 2.08 8.71 -17.75
N VAL A 190 2.58 8.34 -16.58
CA VAL A 190 3.87 7.66 -16.42
C VAL A 190 3.66 6.16 -16.54
N ARG A 191 4.22 5.56 -17.58
CA ARG A 191 4.08 4.14 -17.84
C ARG A 191 4.70 3.29 -16.72
N ILE A 192 3.99 2.26 -16.32
CA ILE A 192 4.52 1.13 -15.54
C ILE A 192 5.11 0.13 -16.54
N VAL A 193 6.44 0.03 -16.57
CA VAL A 193 7.15 -0.86 -17.49
C VAL A 193 6.96 -2.31 -17.08
N SER A 194 7.18 -2.59 -15.78
CA SER A 194 6.98 -3.91 -15.20
C SER A 194 6.79 -3.86 -13.69
N VAL A 195 6.12 -4.88 -13.14
CA VAL A 195 5.99 -5.07 -11.70
C VAL A 195 6.39 -6.50 -11.36
N SER A 196 7.32 -6.69 -10.43
CA SER A 196 7.83 -8.02 -10.08
C SER A 196 8.13 -8.16 -8.59
N ARG A 197 8.02 -9.39 -8.06
CA ARG A 197 8.51 -9.70 -6.71
C ARG A 197 10.04 -9.57 -6.66
N LEU A 198 10.54 -9.13 -5.52
CA LEU A 198 11.95 -9.21 -5.18
C LEU A 198 12.20 -10.45 -4.30
N PRO A 199 13.38 -11.05 -4.43
CA PRO A 199 13.82 -12.17 -3.56
C PRO A 199 13.78 -11.81 -2.08
#